data_6ab827a50441a6f70d019425f8bb3a35
#
_entry.id   6ab827a50441a6f70d019425f8bb3a35
#
_cell.length_a   1.000
_cell.length_b   1.000
_cell.length_c   1.000
_cell.angle_alpha   90.00
_cell.angle_beta   90.00
_cell.angle_gamma   90.00
#
_symmetry.space_group_name_H-M   'P 1'
#
loop_
_entity.id
_entity.type
_entity.pdbx_description
1 polymer ?
#
loop_
_entity_poly.entity_id
_entity_poly.type
_entity_poly.pdbx_seq_one_letter_code
_entity_poly.pdbx_strand_id
1 'polypeptide(L)'
;PHSNFIGIDFSQEGIRKILARINNLHLKNIRVVYGDVREKIPLLLKDEDLDAVYINFPDPWPRKRHFKRRLIKPELANMITRKLIPKGRIHVATDSEPYALEMLEYFNAVPALQNCNYESGIFAERGHLPKTKYEKSFIYAGDKICYLEYFRLAIDENTKKLNAENEKDAGAEATVLSNDEMLTKKFKEAEARAKDACDLKQVADHLAEAGDRQWSAKVYQKAEDKA
;
A
#
# COMPACT_ATOMS: atom_id res chain seq x y z
N PRO A 1 -1.59 -22.99 -17.99
CA PRO A 1 -1.58 -21.81 -17.12
C PRO A 1 -2.99 -21.63 -16.55
N HIS A 2 -3.08 -21.65 -15.21
CA HIS A 2 -4.37 -21.61 -14.52
C HIS A 2 -4.78 -20.18 -14.08
N SER A 3 -3.99 -19.16 -14.46
CA SER A 3 -4.22 -17.78 -14.07
C SER A 3 -4.56 -16.91 -15.27
N ASN A 4 -5.47 -15.96 -15.10
CA ASN A 4 -5.77 -14.90 -16.04
C ASN A 4 -5.05 -13.62 -15.66
N PHE A 5 -4.66 -12.83 -16.65
CA PHE A 5 -3.93 -11.58 -16.45
C PHE A 5 -4.66 -10.41 -17.11
N ILE A 6 -4.68 -9.29 -16.41
CA ILE A 6 -5.15 -8.02 -16.94
C ILE A 6 -3.99 -7.02 -16.85
N GLY A 7 -3.53 -6.51 -17.99
CA GLY A 7 -2.56 -5.42 -18.06
C GLY A 7 -3.27 -4.11 -18.34
N ILE A 8 -2.99 -3.07 -17.55
CA ILE A 8 -3.53 -1.72 -17.76
C ILE A 8 -2.35 -0.79 -17.98
N ASP A 9 -2.34 -0.05 -19.08
CA ASP A 9 -1.27 0.89 -19.42
C ASP A 9 -1.85 2.12 -20.14
N PHE A 10 -1.24 3.27 -19.91
CA PHE A 10 -1.60 4.53 -20.55
C PHE A 10 -0.81 4.77 -21.85
N SER A 11 0.19 3.94 -22.16
CA SER A 11 0.99 4.01 -23.38
C SER A 11 0.34 3.25 -24.52
N GLN A 12 -0.18 3.96 -25.52
CA GLN A 12 -0.71 3.32 -26.73
C GLN A 12 0.33 2.44 -27.43
N GLU A 13 1.58 2.88 -27.47
CA GLU A 13 2.67 2.09 -28.06
C GLU A 13 2.97 0.85 -27.23
N GLY A 14 2.98 0.97 -25.90
CA GLY A 14 3.10 -0.17 -24.98
C GLY A 14 2.01 -1.20 -25.21
N ILE A 15 0.75 -0.77 -25.27
CA ILE A 15 -0.41 -1.62 -25.57
C ILE A 15 -0.24 -2.34 -26.92
N ARG A 16 0.12 -1.63 -27.99
CA ARG A 16 0.33 -2.24 -29.33
C ARG A 16 1.42 -3.32 -29.30
N LYS A 17 2.54 -3.06 -28.62
CA LYS A 17 3.63 -4.04 -28.48
C LYS A 17 3.22 -5.26 -27.70
N ILE A 18 2.45 -5.09 -26.61
CA ILE A 18 1.92 -6.20 -25.81
C ILE A 18 0.94 -7.04 -26.64
N LEU A 19 -0.02 -6.41 -27.33
CA LEU A 19 -0.98 -7.10 -28.18
C LEU A 19 -0.32 -7.91 -29.30
N ALA A 20 0.66 -7.32 -29.98
CA ALA A 20 1.42 -8.06 -30.98
C ALA A 20 2.11 -9.30 -30.41
N ARG A 21 2.66 -9.18 -29.19
CA ARG A 21 3.33 -10.31 -28.51
C ARG A 21 2.34 -11.38 -28.05
N ILE A 22 1.16 -10.99 -27.54
CA ILE A 22 0.07 -11.89 -27.18
C ILE A 22 -0.36 -12.70 -28.40
N ASN A 23 -0.56 -12.06 -29.55
CA ASN A 23 -0.95 -12.71 -30.79
C ASN A 23 0.13 -13.67 -31.29
N ASN A 24 1.40 -13.24 -31.33
CA ASN A 24 2.50 -14.08 -31.80
C ASN A 24 2.73 -15.33 -30.91
N LEU A 25 2.44 -15.23 -29.60
CA LEU A 25 2.58 -16.33 -28.65
C LEU A 25 1.27 -17.10 -28.44
N HIS A 26 0.21 -16.74 -29.15
CA HIS A 26 -1.13 -17.34 -29.05
C HIS A 26 -1.68 -17.40 -27.59
N LEU A 27 -1.39 -16.40 -26.77
CA LEU A 27 -1.82 -16.35 -25.36
C LEU A 27 -3.28 -15.98 -25.28
N LYS A 28 -4.08 -16.84 -24.60
CA LYS A 28 -5.53 -16.66 -24.48
C LYS A 28 -5.98 -16.11 -23.11
N ASN A 29 -5.10 -16.16 -22.13
CA ASN A 29 -5.37 -15.81 -20.73
C ASN A 29 -4.90 -14.39 -20.34
N ILE A 30 -4.60 -13.53 -21.32
CA ILE A 30 -4.17 -12.14 -21.09
C ILE A 30 -5.15 -11.19 -21.76
N ARG A 31 -5.55 -10.16 -21.03
CA ARG A 31 -6.32 -9.01 -21.52
C ARG A 31 -5.51 -7.74 -21.29
N VAL A 32 -5.63 -6.79 -22.20
CA VAL A 32 -4.91 -5.52 -22.11
C VAL A 32 -5.91 -4.37 -22.27
N VAL A 33 -5.83 -3.40 -21.39
CA VAL A 33 -6.73 -2.25 -21.33
C VAL A 33 -5.89 -0.98 -21.46
N TYR A 34 -6.27 -0.12 -22.38
CA TYR A 34 -5.72 1.22 -22.49
C TYR A 34 -6.45 2.18 -21.55
N GLY A 35 -5.72 2.94 -20.76
CA GLY A 35 -6.24 4.02 -19.95
C GLY A 35 -5.63 4.14 -18.56
N ASP A 36 -6.18 5.05 -17.78
CA ASP A 36 -5.76 5.28 -16.41
C ASP A 36 -6.28 4.16 -15.50
N VAL A 37 -5.38 3.52 -14.78
CA VAL A 37 -5.72 2.43 -13.87
C VAL A 37 -6.71 2.86 -12.79
N ARG A 38 -6.66 4.12 -12.35
CA ARG A 38 -7.58 4.69 -11.34
C ARG A 38 -9.03 4.72 -11.81
N GLU A 39 -9.23 4.89 -13.12
CA GLU A 39 -10.54 4.88 -13.75
C GLU A 39 -10.97 3.46 -14.16
N LYS A 40 -10.01 2.64 -14.61
CA LYS A 40 -10.33 1.32 -15.18
C LYS A 40 -10.57 0.26 -14.12
N ILE A 41 -9.83 0.26 -13.00
CA ILE A 41 -10.01 -0.73 -11.93
C ILE A 41 -11.46 -0.76 -11.42
N PRO A 42 -12.10 0.36 -11.04
CA PRO A 42 -13.48 0.32 -10.53
C PRO A 42 -14.50 -0.20 -11.54
N LEU A 43 -14.26 0.00 -12.84
CA LEU A 43 -15.16 -0.41 -13.91
C LEU A 43 -15.02 -1.89 -14.28
N LEU A 44 -13.84 -2.44 -14.13
CA LEU A 44 -13.50 -3.78 -14.65
C LEU A 44 -13.49 -4.86 -13.59
N LEU A 45 -13.25 -4.51 -12.32
CA LEU A 45 -12.99 -5.44 -11.25
C LEU A 45 -13.95 -5.22 -10.08
N LYS A 46 -14.50 -6.31 -9.59
CA LYS A 46 -15.22 -6.35 -8.31
C LYS A 46 -14.24 -6.42 -7.15
N ASP A 47 -14.74 -6.25 -5.95
CA ASP A 47 -13.94 -6.50 -4.76
C ASP A 47 -13.62 -8.01 -4.67
N GLU A 48 -12.40 -8.32 -4.25
CA GLU A 48 -11.88 -9.68 -4.11
C GLU A 48 -11.75 -10.47 -5.44
N ASP A 49 -11.54 -9.77 -6.57
CA ASP A 49 -11.35 -10.40 -7.89
C ASP A 49 -9.88 -10.76 -8.19
N LEU A 50 -8.90 -10.22 -7.42
CA LEU A 50 -7.48 -10.34 -7.74
C LEU A 50 -6.72 -11.20 -6.74
N ASP A 51 -5.95 -12.16 -7.22
CA ASP A 51 -4.96 -12.90 -6.44
C ASP A 51 -3.69 -12.07 -6.20
N ALA A 52 -3.29 -11.27 -7.18
CA ALA A 52 -2.10 -10.45 -7.09
C ALA A 52 -2.15 -9.21 -7.98
N VAL A 53 -1.46 -8.16 -7.55
CA VAL A 53 -1.24 -6.92 -8.29
C VAL A 53 0.26 -6.69 -8.46
N TYR A 54 0.69 -6.39 -9.68
CA TYR A 54 2.07 -6.08 -10.02
C TYR A 54 2.17 -4.65 -10.54
N ILE A 55 2.94 -3.81 -9.86
CA ILE A 55 3.18 -2.41 -10.22
C ILE A 55 4.67 -2.26 -10.54
N ASN A 56 4.99 -2.19 -11.82
CA ASN A 56 6.36 -2.17 -12.28
C ASN A 56 6.73 -0.79 -12.81
N PHE A 57 7.69 -0.13 -12.15
CA PHE A 57 8.30 1.14 -12.56
C PHE A 57 7.26 2.23 -12.84
N PRO A 58 6.37 2.55 -11.89
CA PRO A 58 5.46 3.68 -12.03
C PRO A 58 6.29 4.97 -12.10
N ASP A 59 5.85 5.93 -12.94
CA ASP A 59 6.55 7.20 -13.15
C ASP A 59 6.82 7.92 -11.82
N PRO A 60 8.09 8.18 -11.47
CA PRO A 60 8.45 8.74 -10.16
C PRO A 60 8.21 10.24 -10.06
N TRP A 61 8.05 10.95 -11.20
CA TRP A 61 7.85 12.40 -11.24
C TRP A 61 8.74 13.15 -10.25
N PRO A 62 10.06 13.28 -10.46
CA PRO A 62 11.02 13.70 -9.44
C PRO A 62 10.84 15.15 -8.96
N ARG A 63 10.18 16.01 -9.74
CA ARG A 63 9.96 17.42 -9.37
C ARG A 63 8.73 17.53 -8.46
N LYS A 64 8.84 18.20 -7.30
CA LYS A 64 7.75 18.36 -6.31
C LYS A 64 6.41 18.82 -6.92
N ARG A 65 6.43 19.79 -7.86
CA ARG A 65 5.22 20.24 -8.56
C ARG A 65 4.48 19.16 -9.35
N HIS A 66 5.15 18.04 -9.65
CA HIS A 66 4.60 16.91 -10.40
C HIS A 66 4.18 15.72 -9.51
N PHE A 67 4.40 15.74 -8.21
CA PHE A 67 4.03 14.66 -7.29
C PHE A 67 2.56 14.28 -7.35
N LYS A 68 1.68 15.26 -7.67
CA LYS A 68 0.26 14.99 -7.92
C LYS A 68 -0.01 14.03 -9.09
N ARG A 69 0.96 13.82 -9.98
CA ARG A 69 0.88 12.89 -11.13
C ARG A 69 1.28 11.47 -10.78
N ARG A 70 1.93 11.26 -9.63
CA ARG A 70 2.33 9.93 -9.18
C ARG A 70 1.11 9.02 -9.12
N LEU A 71 1.29 7.80 -9.60
CA LEU A 71 0.22 6.83 -9.70
C LEU A 71 -0.27 6.38 -8.32
N ILE A 72 0.66 5.97 -7.46
CA ILE A 72 0.33 5.46 -6.13
C ILE A 72 0.07 6.63 -5.20
N LYS A 73 -1.14 6.65 -4.67
CA LYS A 73 -1.68 7.58 -3.69
C LYS A 73 -2.53 6.77 -2.70
N PRO A 74 -2.86 7.31 -1.52
CA PRO A 74 -3.67 6.61 -0.52
C PRO A 74 -4.97 6.03 -1.09
N GLU A 75 -5.64 6.76 -1.99
CA GLU A 75 -6.90 6.33 -2.61
C GLU A 75 -6.71 5.08 -3.47
N LEU A 76 -5.63 5.03 -4.27
CA LEU A 76 -5.34 3.86 -5.10
C LEU A 76 -4.86 2.68 -4.25
N ALA A 77 -4.06 2.91 -3.21
CA ALA A 77 -3.63 1.86 -2.29
C ALA A 77 -4.84 1.17 -1.62
N ASN A 78 -5.79 1.96 -1.11
CA ASN A 78 -7.05 1.45 -0.55
C ASN A 78 -7.91 0.72 -1.60
N MET A 79 -8.02 1.28 -2.80
CA MET A 79 -8.78 0.68 -3.90
C MET A 79 -8.21 -0.69 -4.28
N ILE A 80 -6.90 -0.78 -4.52
CA ILE A 80 -6.23 -2.04 -4.88
C ILE A 80 -6.41 -3.08 -3.77
N THR A 81 -6.28 -2.67 -2.52
CA THR A 81 -6.44 -3.57 -1.38
C THR A 81 -7.82 -4.23 -1.35
N ARG A 82 -8.89 -3.47 -1.62
CA ARG A 82 -10.25 -4.05 -1.71
C ARG A 82 -10.42 -5.04 -2.86
N LYS A 83 -9.70 -4.83 -3.98
CA LYS A 83 -9.76 -5.72 -5.14
C LYS A 83 -9.02 -7.05 -4.94
N LEU A 84 -8.08 -7.11 -3.99
CA LEU A 84 -7.39 -8.35 -3.65
C LEU A 84 -8.28 -9.29 -2.85
N ILE A 85 -8.18 -10.59 -3.11
CA ILE A 85 -8.69 -11.63 -2.20
C ILE A 85 -7.93 -11.60 -0.86
N PRO A 86 -8.46 -12.17 0.23
CA PRO A 86 -7.69 -12.43 1.44
C PRO A 86 -6.40 -13.22 1.11
N LYS A 87 -5.26 -12.79 1.66
CA LYS A 87 -3.91 -13.28 1.34
C LYS A 87 -3.39 -12.95 -0.06
N GLY A 88 -4.18 -12.25 -0.89
CA GLY A 88 -3.71 -11.71 -2.17
C GLY A 88 -2.54 -10.75 -1.99
N ARG A 89 -1.69 -10.61 -3.00
CA ARG A 89 -0.39 -9.94 -2.89
C ARG A 89 -0.29 -8.68 -3.74
N ILE A 90 0.49 -7.71 -3.26
CA ILE A 90 0.94 -6.55 -4.03
C ILE A 90 2.46 -6.66 -4.18
N HIS A 91 2.93 -6.54 -5.41
CA HIS A 91 4.36 -6.48 -5.75
C HIS A 91 4.65 -5.17 -6.46
N VAL A 92 5.56 -4.38 -5.92
CA VAL A 92 5.99 -3.11 -6.52
C VAL A 92 7.48 -3.19 -6.83
N ALA A 93 7.88 -2.64 -7.97
CA ALA A 93 9.27 -2.42 -8.32
C ALA A 93 9.46 -0.99 -8.81
N THR A 94 10.50 -0.28 -8.32
CA THR A 94 10.86 1.06 -8.76
C THR A 94 12.36 1.28 -8.61
N ASP A 95 12.94 2.07 -9.53
CA ASP A 95 14.31 2.59 -9.48
C ASP A 95 14.44 3.89 -8.67
N SER A 96 13.32 4.44 -8.20
CA SER A 96 13.27 5.68 -7.42
C SER A 96 13.09 5.40 -5.94
N GLU A 97 14.17 5.44 -5.16
CA GLU A 97 14.10 5.27 -3.70
C GLU A 97 13.19 6.28 -3.01
N PRO A 98 13.20 7.61 -3.35
CA PRO A 98 12.26 8.56 -2.74
C PRO A 98 10.79 8.22 -3.02
N TYR A 99 10.49 7.63 -4.18
CA TYR A 99 9.13 7.19 -4.47
C TYR A 99 8.80 5.87 -3.79
N ALA A 100 9.77 4.98 -3.64
CA ALA A 100 9.59 3.75 -2.87
C ALA A 100 9.19 4.05 -1.41
N LEU A 101 9.85 5.02 -0.77
CA LEU A 101 9.54 5.45 0.59
C LEU A 101 8.13 6.06 0.69
N GLU A 102 7.72 6.91 -0.26
CA GLU A 102 6.35 7.45 -0.30
C GLU A 102 5.31 6.33 -0.48
N MET A 103 5.58 5.36 -1.36
CA MET A 103 4.69 4.21 -1.55
C MET A 103 4.62 3.32 -0.31
N LEU A 104 5.76 3.13 0.37
CA LEU A 104 5.83 2.40 1.65
C LEU A 104 4.91 3.02 2.69
N GLU A 105 4.96 4.35 2.83
CA GLU A 105 4.10 5.10 3.74
C GLU A 105 2.61 4.88 3.41
N TYR A 106 2.22 5.03 2.13
CA TYR A 106 0.83 4.88 1.72
C TYR A 106 0.29 3.46 1.91
N PHE A 107 1.07 2.43 1.60
CA PHE A 107 0.63 1.06 1.81
C PHE A 107 0.62 0.65 3.28
N ASN A 108 1.57 1.13 4.09
CA ASN A 108 1.59 0.88 5.54
C ASN A 108 0.41 1.55 6.26
N ALA A 109 -0.12 2.66 5.71
CA ALA A 109 -1.31 3.32 6.24
C ALA A 109 -2.62 2.54 6.00
N VAL A 110 -2.60 1.47 5.18
CA VAL A 110 -3.78 0.63 4.92
C VAL A 110 -3.85 -0.51 5.94
N PRO A 111 -4.80 -0.51 6.90
CA PRO A 111 -4.83 -1.49 7.99
C PRO A 111 -4.98 -2.95 7.54
N ALA A 112 -5.57 -3.16 6.36
CA ALA A 112 -5.79 -4.48 5.79
C ALA A 112 -4.56 -5.04 5.03
N LEU A 113 -3.44 -4.29 4.96
CA LEU A 113 -2.20 -4.72 4.33
C LEU A 113 -1.12 -5.00 5.37
N GLN A 114 -0.34 -6.02 5.11
CA GLN A 114 0.85 -6.36 5.87
C GLN A 114 2.06 -6.36 4.94
N ASN A 115 3.09 -5.58 5.28
CA ASN A 115 4.37 -5.63 4.57
C ASN A 115 5.07 -6.97 4.81
N CYS A 116 5.64 -7.56 3.77
CA CYS A 116 6.37 -8.83 3.88
C CYS A 116 7.80 -8.66 4.42
N ASN A 117 8.36 -7.44 4.39
CA ASN A 117 9.64 -7.11 5.01
C ASN A 117 9.42 -6.30 6.28
N TYR A 118 9.48 -6.97 7.42
CA TYR A 118 9.22 -6.37 8.74
C TYR A 118 10.35 -5.45 9.23
N GLU A 119 11.57 -5.61 8.69
CA GLU A 119 12.75 -4.87 9.15
C GLU A 119 12.87 -3.51 8.47
N SER A 120 12.93 -3.48 7.15
CA SER A 120 13.18 -2.26 6.38
C SER A 120 11.98 -1.80 5.53
N GLY A 121 10.98 -2.66 5.36
CA GLY A 121 9.83 -2.41 4.48
C GLY A 121 10.14 -2.55 2.99
N ILE A 122 11.41 -2.55 2.58
CA ILE A 122 11.87 -2.58 1.19
C ILE A 122 12.87 -3.72 1.00
N PHE A 123 12.67 -4.54 -0.03
CA PHE A 123 13.63 -5.56 -0.44
C PHE A 123 14.60 -5.01 -1.50
N ALA A 124 15.86 -5.41 -1.41
CA ALA A 124 16.86 -5.12 -2.44
C ALA A 124 16.76 -6.07 -3.64
N GLU A 125 16.17 -7.26 -3.44
CA GLU A 125 16.02 -8.30 -4.45
C GLU A 125 14.65 -8.95 -4.40
N ARG A 126 14.21 -9.44 -5.56
CA ARG A 126 12.96 -10.16 -5.77
C ARG A 126 13.26 -11.51 -6.45
N GLY A 127 13.63 -12.53 -5.64
CA GLY A 127 14.17 -13.77 -6.16
C GLY A 127 13.19 -14.70 -6.87
N HIS A 128 11.91 -14.65 -6.52
CA HIS A 128 10.89 -15.63 -6.96
C HIS A 128 10.07 -15.20 -8.19
N LEU A 129 10.23 -13.96 -8.67
CA LEU A 129 9.53 -13.46 -9.83
C LEU A 129 10.45 -13.24 -11.04
N PRO A 130 9.98 -13.46 -12.27
CA PRO A 130 10.74 -13.16 -13.47
C PRO A 130 11.09 -11.67 -13.55
N LYS A 131 12.35 -11.37 -13.85
CA LYS A 131 12.79 -9.98 -14.03
C LYS A 131 12.23 -9.41 -15.33
N THR A 132 11.62 -8.24 -15.25
CA THR A 132 11.13 -7.50 -16.41
C THR A 132 12.27 -6.99 -17.28
N LYS A 133 11.96 -6.51 -18.49
CA LYS A 133 12.97 -5.89 -19.35
C LYS A 133 13.60 -4.66 -18.70
N TYR A 134 12.81 -3.84 -18.02
CA TYR A 134 13.29 -2.67 -17.30
C TYR A 134 14.21 -3.05 -16.13
N GLU A 135 13.83 -4.02 -15.31
CA GLU A 135 14.71 -4.54 -14.24
C GLU A 135 16.06 -4.95 -14.78
N LYS A 136 16.09 -5.73 -15.86
CA LYS A 136 17.34 -6.16 -16.48
C LYS A 136 18.20 -4.99 -16.96
N SER A 137 17.57 -3.95 -17.51
CA SER A 137 18.25 -2.74 -17.98
C SER A 137 18.87 -1.96 -16.81
N PHE A 138 18.13 -1.72 -15.74
CA PHE A 138 18.60 -1.02 -14.55
C PHE A 138 19.72 -1.80 -13.84
N ILE A 139 19.54 -3.11 -13.66
CA ILE A 139 20.57 -3.97 -13.05
C ILE A 139 21.87 -3.93 -13.89
N TYR A 140 21.74 -3.97 -15.20
CA TYR A 140 22.92 -3.88 -16.10
C TYR A 140 23.61 -2.51 -16.00
N ALA A 141 22.85 -1.44 -15.79
CA ALA A 141 23.39 -0.09 -15.56
C ALA A 141 23.99 0.11 -14.15
N GLY A 142 23.84 -0.86 -13.25
CA GLY A 142 24.30 -0.75 -11.86
C GLY A 142 23.34 0.03 -10.95
N ASP A 143 22.12 0.31 -11.42
CA ASP A 143 21.12 1.02 -10.65
C ASP A 143 20.49 0.12 -9.59
N LYS A 144 20.17 0.70 -8.44
CA LYS A 144 19.43 0.02 -7.38
C LYS A 144 17.94 -0.02 -7.70
N ILE A 145 17.31 -1.14 -7.44
CA ILE A 145 15.86 -1.29 -7.52
C ILE A 145 15.32 -1.53 -6.13
N CYS A 146 14.26 -0.80 -5.78
CA CYS A 146 13.51 -0.99 -4.56
C CYS A 146 12.29 -1.86 -4.86
N TYR A 147 12.10 -2.93 -4.08
CA TYR A 147 10.93 -3.80 -4.18
C TYR A 147 10.11 -3.71 -2.90
N LEU A 148 8.79 -3.55 -3.04
CA LEU A 148 7.87 -3.63 -1.92
C LEU A 148 6.93 -4.82 -2.16
N GLU A 149 6.69 -5.59 -1.12
CA GLU A 149 5.76 -6.71 -1.14
C GLU A 149 4.82 -6.63 0.04
N TYR A 150 3.54 -6.76 -0.26
CA TYR A 150 2.46 -6.76 0.72
C TYR A 150 1.55 -7.95 0.49
N PHE A 151 0.89 -8.39 1.54
CA PHE A 151 -0.27 -9.26 1.41
C PHE A 151 -1.46 -8.68 2.16
N ARG A 152 -2.66 -8.96 1.63
CA ARG A 152 -3.90 -8.59 2.29
C ARG A 152 -4.14 -9.54 3.46
N LEU A 153 -4.39 -8.99 4.64
CA LEU A 153 -4.77 -9.74 5.82
C LEU A 153 -6.11 -10.47 5.57
N ALA A 154 -6.23 -11.70 6.08
CA ALA A 154 -7.51 -12.36 6.15
C ALA A 154 -8.31 -11.69 7.29
N ILE A 155 -9.44 -11.09 6.95
CA ILE A 155 -10.35 -10.57 7.96
C ILE A 155 -11.14 -11.77 8.47
N ASP A 156 -11.01 -12.12 9.74
CA ASP A 156 -11.85 -13.12 10.38
C ASP A 156 -13.34 -12.76 10.20
N GLU A 157 -14.19 -13.77 10.02
CA GLU A 157 -15.63 -13.55 9.82
C GLU A 157 -16.27 -12.77 10.99
N ASN A 158 -15.72 -12.89 12.20
CA ASN A 158 -16.12 -12.09 13.35
C ASN A 158 -15.83 -10.60 13.18
N THR A 159 -14.68 -10.25 12.56
CA THR A 159 -14.34 -8.84 12.26
C THR A 159 -15.20 -8.30 11.10
N LYS A 160 -15.57 -9.16 10.12
CA LYS A 160 -16.53 -8.78 9.06
C LYS A 160 -17.91 -8.47 9.63
N LYS A 161 -18.39 -9.25 10.61
CA LYS A 161 -19.68 -9.00 11.29
C LYS A 161 -19.64 -7.72 12.10
N LEU A 162 -18.57 -7.48 12.86
CA LEU A 162 -18.39 -6.27 13.66
C LEU A 162 -18.35 -5.00 12.78
N ASN A 163 -17.67 -5.07 11.63
CA ASN A 163 -17.61 -3.95 10.68
C ASN A 163 -18.97 -3.74 9.97
N ALA A 164 -19.68 -4.80 9.64
CA ALA A 164 -21.01 -4.71 9.04
C ALA A 164 -22.09 -4.21 10.03
N GLU A 165 -21.94 -4.50 11.30
CA GLU A 165 -22.77 -3.97 12.39
C GLU A 165 -22.46 -2.47 12.62
N ASN A 166 -21.17 -2.11 12.65
CA ASN A 166 -20.75 -0.71 12.76
C ASN A 166 -21.15 0.14 11.55
N GLU A 167 -21.19 -0.42 10.33
CA GLU A 167 -21.70 0.29 9.13
C GLU A 167 -23.22 0.46 9.14
N LYS A 168 -23.97 -0.43 9.78
CA LYS A 168 -25.42 -0.28 9.97
C LYS A 168 -25.77 0.74 11.04
N ASP A 169 -24.98 0.80 12.12
CA ASP A 169 -25.14 1.81 13.18
C ASP A 169 -24.63 3.20 12.76
N ALA A 170 -23.67 3.28 11.81
CA ALA A 170 -23.18 4.54 11.25
C ALA A 170 -24.19 5.23 10.32
N GLY A 171 -25.32 4.59 10.01
CA GLY A 171 -26.44 5.20 9.27
C GLY A 171 -27.31 6.17 10.08
N ALA A 172 -27.07 6.29 11.40
CA ALA A 172 -27.79 7.19 12.28
C ALA A 172 -26.83 7.99 13.16
N GLU A 173 -26.32 9.12 12.68
CA GLU A 173 -25.37 10.05 13.29
C GLU A 173 -23.89 9.85 12.90
N ALA A 174 -23.57 10.23 11.68
CA ALA A 174 -22.17 10.51 11.32
C ALA A 174 -21.75 11.88 11.89
N THR A 175 -21.39 11.93 13.17
CA THR A 175 -20.51 13.00 13.67
C THR A 175 -19.12 12.70 13.13
N VAL A 176 -18.72 13.40 12.08
CA VAL A 176 -17.35 13.35 11.54
C VAL A 176 -16.42 13.88 12.62
N LEU A 177 -15.79 12.95 13.38
CA LEU A 177 -14.70 13.31 14.28
C LEU A 177 -13.62 13.99 13.44
N SER A 178 -13.12 15.14 13.89
CA SER A 178 -12.00 15.80 13.24
C SER A 178 -10.77 14.88 13.20
N ASN A 179 -9.87 15.09 12.23
CA ASN A 179 -8.63 14.31 12.14
C ASN A 179 -7.84 14.33 13.46
N ASP A 180 -7.92 15.44 14.21
CA ASP A 180 -7.28 15.58 15.53
C ASP A 180 -7.92 14.70 16.61
N GLU A 181 -9.23 14.52 16.59
CA GLU A 181 -9.94 13.65 17.54
C GLU A 181 -9.66 12.16 17.27
N MET A 182 -9.58 11.77 15.98
CA MET A 182 -9.17 10.40 15.60
C MET A 182 -7.72 10.10 15.98
N LEU A 183 -6.82 11.06 15.79
CA LEU A 183 -5.41 10.95 16.16
C LEU A 183 -5.27 10.81 17.69
N THR A 184 -5.94 11.66 18.43
CA THR A 184 -6.01 11.62 19.91
C THR A 184 -6.51 10.27 20.44
N LYS A 185 -7.55 9.69 19.81
CA LYS A 185 -8.06 8.38 20.19
C LYS A 185 -7.04 7.28 19.96
N LYS A 186 -6.37 7.25 18.81
CA LYS A 186 -5.32 6.26 18.48
C LYS A 186 -4.14 6.32 19.45
N PHE A 187 -3.70 7.50 19.85
CA PHE A 187 -2.60 7.64 20.81
C PHE A 187 -3.00 7.21 22.22
N LYS A 188 -4.23 7.51 22.66
CA LYS A 188 -4.77 6.98 23.95
C LYS A 188 -4.82 5.46 23.96
N GLU A 189 -5.22 4.84 22.85
CA GLU A 189 -5.24 3.38 22.74
C GLU A 189 -3.82 2.79 22.74
N ALA A 190 -2.85 3.44 22.07
CA ALA A 190 -1.45 3.03 22.07
C ALA A 190 -0.83 3.15 23.47
N GLU A 191 -1.08 4.26 24.17
CA GLU A 191 -0.64 4.47 25.57
C GLU A 191 -1.22 3.41 26.51
N ALA A 192 -2.50 3.06 26.34
CA ALA A 192 -3.16 2.03 27.15
C ALA A 192 -2.63 0.61 26.88
N ARG A 193 -2.09 0.34 25.70
CA ARG A 193 -1.51 -0.97 25.32
C ARG A 193 -0.03 -1.10 25.68
N ALA A 194 0.65 0.00 25.98
CA ALA A 194 2.06 0.00 26.32
C ALA A 194 2.34 -0.83 27.59
N LYS A 195 3.20 -1.84 27.44
CA LYS A 195 3.51 -2.82 28.52
C LYS A 195 4.63 -2.36 29.42
N ASP A 196 5.59 -1.62 28.89
CA ASP A 196 6.81 -1.22 29.58
C ASP A 196 7.19 0.26 29.30
N ALA A 197 8.28 0.69 29.92
CA ALA A 197 8.79 2.03 29.76
C ALA A 197 9.29 2.34 28.33
N CYS A 198 9.75 1.30 27.61
CA CYS A 198 10.22 1.47 26.22
C CYS A 198 9.06 1.72 25.27
N ASP A 199 7.95 0.97 25.41
CA ASP A 199 6.72 1.17 24.65
C ASP A 199 6.16 2.58 24.87
N LEU A 200 6.13 3.05 26.15
CA LEU A 200 5.66 4.40 26.47
C LEU A 200 6.55 5.49 25.86
N LYS A 201 7.87 5.32 25.84
CA LYS A 201 8.78 6.26 25.16
C LYS A 201 8.51 6.36 23.69
N GLN A 202 8.27 5.24 22.99
CA GLN A 202 7.91 5.26 21.57
C GLN A 202 6.59 6.00 21.31
N VAL A 203 5.58 5.81 22.16
CA VAL A 203 4.32 6.57 22.05
C VAL A 203 4.55 8.06 22.26
N ALA A 204 5.41 8.45 23.21
CA ALA A 204 5.75 9.84 23.46
C ALA A 204 6.49 10.48 22.28
N ASP A 205 7.43 9.76 21.64
CA ASP A 205 8.14 10.23 20.46
C ASP A 205 7.18 10.53 19.31
N HIS A 206 6.27 9.60 18.99
CA HIS A 206 5.25 9.80 17.96
C HIS A 206 4.29 10.95 18.26
N LEU A 207 3.95 11.19 19.54
CA LEU A 207 3.15 12.35 19.94
C LEU A 207 3.90 13.66 19.72
N ALA A 208 5.21 13.69 20.00
CA ALA A 208 6.05 14.86 19.75
C ALA A 208 6.16 15.18 18.25
N GLU A 209 6.32 14.14 17.41
CA GLU A 209 6.35 14.26 15.94
C GLU A 209 5.00 14.74 15.39
N ALA A 210 3.88 14.27 15.97
CA ALA A 210 2.54 14.74 15.62
C ALA A 210 2.22 16.17 16.11
N GLY A 211 3.14 16.80 16.86
CA GLY A 211 3.02 18.18 17.33
C GLY A 211 2.38 18.34 18.71
N ASP A 212 1.92 17.26 19.36
CA ASP A 212 1.34 17.33 20.71
C ASP A 212 2.42 17.20 21.79
N ARG A 213 3.23 18.24 21.94
CA ARG A 213 4.33 18.29 22.92
C ARG A 213 3.86 18.20 24.37
N GLN A 214 2.64 18.65 24.67
CA GLN A 214 2.14 18.66 26.03
C GLN A 214 1.74 17.23 26.47
N TRP A 215 1.11 16.45 25.62
CA TRP A 215 0.79 15.06 25.89
C TRP A 215 2.03 14.17 25.84
N SER A 216 2.91 14.38 24.88
CA SER A 216 4.21 13.72 24.80
C SER A 216 4.98 13.80 26.12
N ALA A 217 5.10 15.02 26.70
CA ALA A 217 5.79 15.22 27.98
C ALA A 217 5.15 14.42 29.14
N LYS A 218 3.81 14.31 29.17
CA LYS A 218 3.11 13.50 30.19
C LYS A 218 3.38 12.00 30.01
N VAL A 219 3.45 11.52 28.77
CA VAL A 219 3.73 10.12 28.48
C VAL A 219 5.19 9.76 28.78
N TYR A 220 6.14 10.68 28.51
CA TYR A 220 7.53 10.53 28.96
C TYR A 220 7.64 10.40 30.47
N GLN A 221 6.95 11.26 31.22
CA GLN A 221 6.95 11.15 32.70
C GLN A 221 6.45 9.79 33.17
N LYS A 222 5.37 9.28 32.58
CA LYS A 222 4.87 7.91 32.88
C LYS A 222 5.89 6.82 32.54
N ALA A 223 6.70 7.01 31.50
CA ALA A 223 7.75 6.08 31.13
C ALA A 223 8.88 6.06 32.15
N GLU A 224 9.27 7.24 32.67
CA GLU A 224 10.27 7.36 33.74
C GLU A 224 9.79 6.74 35.06
N ASP A 225 8.52 6.94 35.41
CA ASP A 225 7.90 6.35 36.63
C ASP A 225 7.76 4.82 36.55
N LYS A 226 7.86 4.23 35.35
CA LYS A 226 7.70 2.79 35.08
C LYS A 226 9.03 2.08 34.86
N ALA A 227 10.14 2.81 34.72
CA ALA A 227 11.49 2.29 34.50
C ALA A 227 12.20 1.98 35.83
#